data_2e9ea8c64d02f9a39cb5cbbc081f7ac2
#
_entry.id   2e9ea8c64d02f9a39cb5cbbc081f7ac2
#
_cell.length_a   1.000
_cell.length_b   1.000
_cell.length_c   1.000
_cell.angle_alpha   90.00
_cell.angle_beta   90.00
_cell.angle_gamma   90.00
#
_symmetry.space_group_name_H-M   'P 1'
#
loop_
_entity.id
_entity.type
_entity.pdbx_description
1 polymer ?
#
loop_
_entity_poly.entity_id
_entity_poly.type
_entity_poly.pdbx_seq_one_letter_code
_entity_poly.pdbx_strand_id
1 'polypeptide(L)'
;MSNNSNWSIFSILCEVLGGQNDQRLIQAEMNRQLPALFDIAAVNDVLPALAVRCNDQQVSTDTLSEHQRSKLKQALIDNTVRNMQIKAQALKLTTQLNRAGITPLFLKGTVQLLDPSTKDLGFRKQVDIDLLVEPEQLAIAADIFLAEGYNFCNTTAESYSKSTSLLNTSTAIKSSAAHHHLPPLIKEGYETSVELHRHFLPKRFQQKNPLGPLFKRAQVQQSHGARFLTPSFDHQITHLILGKVVHDGHLVRRTIPIREACDYIRLSETGKEFIDWNSLPRQCSDAHAVFSNIIEALMLYPANGASINPRKTAVQLQILQKRYNSPAVANLLDAHARVLHLMSSFLHSPAKLPAYLRRLQ
;
A
#
# COMPACT_ATOMS: atom_id res chain seq x y z
N MET A 1 -11.52 9.18 -34.59
CA MET A 1 -11.24 9.05 -33.16
C MET A 1 -10.46 7.78 -32.97
N SER A 2 -9.15 7.86 -32.65
CA SER A 2 -8.33 6.67 -32.41
C SER A 2 -8.88 5.98 -31.15
N ASN A 3 -9.32 4.72 -31.29
CA ASN A 3 -9.65 3.86 -30.15
C ASN A 3 -8.38 3.65 -29.32
N ASN A 4 -8.08 4.57 -28.40
CA ASN A 4 -7.03 4.35 -27.42
C ASN A 4 -7.46 3.15 -26.57
N SER A 5 -6.68 2.08 -26.62
CA SER A 5 -6.94 0.91 -25.79
C SER A 5 -6.80 1.28 -24.30
N ASN A 6 -7.55 0.62 -23.42
CA ASN A 6 -7.44 0.81 -21.96
C ASN A 6 -5.98 0.72 -21.48
N TRP A 7 -5.16 -0.10 -22.15
CA TRP A 7 -3.73 -0.21 -21.89
C TRP A 7 -2.98 1.09 -22.19
N SER A 8 -3.27 1.77 -23.29
CA SER A 8 -2.60 3.03 -23.66
C SER A 8 -2.86 4.09 -22.59
N ILE A 9 -4.12 4.25 -22.17
CA ILE A 9 -4.47 5.23 -21.12
C ILE A 9 -3.84 4.86 -19.78
N PHE A 10 -3.83 3.58 -19.43
CA PHE A 10 -3.18 3.09 -18.21
C PHE A 10 -1.68 3.36 -18.21
N SER A 11 -0.99 3.14 -19.33
CA SER A 11 0.46 3.43 -19.45
C SER A 11 0.75 4.91 -19.26
N ILE A 12 -0.04 5.79 -19.89
CA ILE A 12 0.10 7.25 -19.72
C ILE A 12 -0.11 7.65 -18.26
N LEU A 13 -1.10 7.08 -17.55
CA LEU A 13 -1.29 7.34 -16.13
C LEU A 13 -0.07 6.94 -15.32
N CYS A 14 0.53 5.77 -15.61
CA CYS A 14 1.75 5.32 -14.95
C CYS A 14 2.92 6.27 -15.18
N GLU A 15 3.14 6.72 -16.42
CA GLU A 15 4.18 7.71 -16.75
C GLU A 15 3.98 9.04 -16.01
N VAL A 16 2.76 9.55 -16.01
CA VAL A 16 2.38 10.79 -15.30
C VAL A 16 2.69 10.68 -13.81
N LEU A 17 2.32 9.57 -13.18
CA LEU A 17 2.52 9.36 -11.75
C LEU A 17 3.97 9.06 -11.39
N GLY A 18 4.77 8.52 -12.31
CA GLY A 18 6.21 8.28 -12.16
C GLY A 18 7.04 9.55 -12.05
N GLY A 19 6.61 10.63 -12.70
CA GLY A 19 7.14 11.99 -12.50
C GLY A 19 8.55 12.27 -13.06
N GLN A 20 9.12 11.35 -13.87
CA GLN A 20 10.53 11.45 -14.34
C GLN A 20 10.73 12.00 -15.77
N ASN A 21 9.66 12.32 -16.50
CA ASN A 21 9.74 12.59 -17.93
C ASN A 21 9.82 14.07 -18.31
N ASP A 22 10.22 14.33 -19.58
CA ASP A 22 10.16 15.65 -20.21
C ASP A 22 8.75 16.23 -20.02
N GLN A 23 8.68 17.22 -19.12
CA GLN A 23 7.44 17.83 -18.66
C GLN A 23 6.53 18.30 -19.80
N ARG A 24 7.11 18.73 -20.95
CA ARG A 24 6.34 19.27 -22.08
C ARG A 24 5.57 18.21 -22.84
N LEU A 25 6.18 17.05 -23.10
CA LEU A 25 5.52 15.94 -23.81
C LEU A 25 4.41 15.33 -22.97
N ILE A 26 4.68 15.10 -21.68
CA ILE A 26 3.68 14.60 -20.74
C ILE A 26 2.52 15.57 -20.60
N GLN A 27 2.79 16.86 -20.47
CA GLN A 27 1.76 17.89 -20.35
C GLN A 27 0.81 17.92 -21.57
N ALA A 28 1.36 17.83 -22.79
CA ALA A 28 0.55 17.78 -24.02
C ALA A 28 -0.35 16.53 -24.06
N GLU A 29 0.19 15.36 -23.68
CA GLU A 29 -0.57 14.12 -23.66
C GLU A 29 -1.59 14.10 -22.51
N MET A 30 -1.24 14.62 -21.33
CA MET A 30 -2.19 14.80 -20.23
C MET A 30 -3.36 15.67 -20.65
N ASN A 31 -3.10 16.84 -21.27
CA ASN A 31 -4.16 17.73 -21.73
C ASN A 31 -5.14 17.03 -22.69
N ARG A 32 -4.61 16.18 -23.59
CA ARG A 32 -5.42 15.46 -24.58
C ARG A 32 -6.23 14.33 -23.99
N GLN A 33 -5.67 13.60 -23.01
CA GLN A 33 -6.21 12.35 -22.48
C GLN A 33 -6.82 12.50 -21.07
N LEU A 34 -6.82 13.69 -20.50
CA LEU A 34 -7.18 13.92 -19.11
C LEU A 34 -8.54 13.31 -18.70
N PRO A 35 -9.62 13.37 -19.50
CA PRO A 35 -10.88 12.70 -19.14
C PRO A 35 -10.74 11.19 -18.96
N ALA A 36 -10.00 10.51 -19.83
CA ALA A 36 -9.76 9.07 -19.73
C ALA A 36 -8.79 8.71 -18.59
N LEU A 37 -7.77 9.55 -18.35
CA LEU A 37 -6.87 9.42 -17.19
C LEU A 37 -7.64 9.58 -15.87
N PHE A 38 -8.59 10.53 -15.81
CA PHE A 38 -9.47 10.71 -14.66
C PHE A 38 -10.21 9.42 -14.29
N ASP A 39 -10.86 8.77 -15.27
CA ASP A 39 -11.65 7.57 -15.03
C ASP A 39 -10.78 6.41 -14.52
N ILE A 40 -9.62 6.19 -15.14
CA ILE A 40 -8.69 5.14 -14.71
C ILE A 40 -8.08 5.46 -13.34
N ALA A 41 -7.73 6.73 -13.06
CA ALA A 41 -7.21 7.14 -11.76
C ALA A 41 -8.23 6.94 -10.63
N ALA A 42 -9.51 7.19 -10.91
CA ALA A 42 -10.60 6.98 -9.95
C ALA A 42 -10.74 5.50 -9.56
N VAL A 43 -10.71 4.60 -10.56
CA VAL A 43 -10.82 3.14 -10.33
C VAL A 43 -9.60 2.57 -9.57
N ASN A 44 -8.42 3.18 -9.74
CA ASN A 44 -7.18 2.73 -9.09
C ASN A 44 -6.85 3.47 -7.78
N ASP A 45 -7.79 4.25 -7.23
CA ASP A 45 -7.60 5.01 -5.98
C ASP A 45 -6.41 6.00 -5.99
N VAL A 46 -6.05 6.52 -7.19
CA VAL A 46 -4.95 7.48 -7.38
C VAL A 46 -5.41 8.83 -7.94
N LEU A 47 -6.70 9.12 -7.85
CA LEU A 47 -7.25 10.40 -8.29
C LEU A 47 -6.63 11.61 -7.56
N PRO A 48 -6.36 11.57 -6.22
CA PRO A 48 -5.64 12.64 -5.55
C PRO A 48 -4.21 12.83 -6.09
N ALA A 49 -3.51 11.73 -6.40
CA ALA A 49 -2.17 11.80 -6.99
C ALA A 49 -2.19 12.45 -8.39
N LEU A 50 -3.18 12.11 -9.22
CA LEU A 50 -3.39 12.77 -10.52
C LEU A 50 -3.65 14.27 -10.33
N ALA A 51 -4.45 14.66 -9.34
CA ALA A 51 -4.71 16.07 -9.05
C ALA A 51 -3.44 16.84 -8.67
N VAL A 52 -2.58 16.26 -7.83
CA VAL A 52 -1.25 16.84 -7.51
C VAL A 52 -0.42 17.02 -8.78
N ARG A 53 -0.35 15.99 -9.64
CA ARG A 53 0.42 16.08 -10.90
C ARG A 53 -0.13 17.13 -11.87
N CYS A 54 -1.45 17.29 -11.95
CA CYS A 54 -2.06 18.36 -12.72
C CYS A 54 -1.63 19.74 -12.21
N ASN A 55 -1.60 19.93 -10.89
CA ASN A 55 -1.17 21.19 -10.28
C ASN A 55 0.32 21.44 -10.48
N ASP A 56 1.19 20.47 -10.23
CA ASP A 56 2.65 20.57 -10.38
C ASP A 56 3.05 20.94 -11.81
N GLN A 57 2.35 20.37 -12.78
CA GLN A 57 2.65 20.56 -14.20
C GLN A 57 1.78 21.64 -14.87
N GLN A 58 0.98 22.38 -14.10
CA GLN A 58 0.08 23.42 -14.58
C GLN A 58 -0.81 22.95 -15.76
N VAL A 59 -1.29 21.70 -15.67
CA VAL A 59 -2.14 21.12 -16.71
C VAL A 59 -3.52 21.77 -16.66
N SER A 60 -3.98 22.30 -17.82
CA SER A 60 -5.35 22.82 -17.92
C SER A 60 -6.37 21.69 -17.71
N THR A 61 -7.33 21.93 -16.86
CA THR A 61 -8.45 21.02 -16.62
C THR A 61 -9.68 21.34 -17.49
N ASP A 62 -9.55 22.20 -18.50
CA ASP A 62 -10.69 22.66 -19.36
C ASP A 62 -11.27 21.53 -20.21
N THR A 63 -10.49 20.49 -20.49
CA THR A 63 -10.94 19.28 -21.19
C THR A 63 -11.85 18.38 -20.34
N LEU A 64 -11.86 18.58 -19.01
CA LEU A 64 -12.76 17.88 -18.10
C LEU A 64 -14.14 18.54 -18.09
N SER A 65 -15.20 17.73 -17.91
CA SER A 65 -16.51 18.24 -17.55
C SER A 65 -16.45 18.96 -16.19
N GLU A 66 -17.41 19.84 -15.93
CA GLU A 66 -17.51 20.54 -14.64
C GLU A 66 -17.56 19.56 -13.46
N HIS A 67 -18.32 18.47 -13.62
CA HIS A 67 -18.40 17.40 -12.63
C HIS A 67 -17.02 16.73 -12.38
N GLN A 68 -16.26 16.42 -13.43
CA GLN A 68 -14.92 15.83 -13.28
C GLN A 68 -13.94 16.81 -12.63
N ARG A 69 -13.96 18.10 -13.03
CA ARG A 69 -13.13 19.14 -12.39
C ARG A 69 -13.40 19.27 -10.89
N SER A 70 -14.69 19.38 -10.54
CA SER A 70 -15.10 19.45 -9.13
C SER A 70 -14.65 18.22 -8.37
N LYS A 71 -14.84 17.01 -8.92
CA LYS A 71 -14.46 15.75 -8.29
C LYS A 71 -12.95 15.58 -8.15
N LEU A 72 -12.15 16.02 -9.13
CA LEU A 72 -10.69 16.00 -9.07
C LEU A 72 -10.17 16.92 -7.94
N LYS A 73 -10.68 18.14 -7.88
CA LYS A 73 -10.34 19.10 -6.82
C LYS A 73 -10.77 18.60 -5.45
N GLN A 74 -11.99 18.08 -5.34
CA GLN A 74 -12.53 17.57 -4.09
C GLN A 74 -11.73 16.36 -3.58
N ALA A 75 -11.35 15.43 -4.48
CA ALA A 75 -10.54 14.26 -4.13
C ALA A 75 -9.20 14.66 -3.48
N LEU A 76 -8.55 15.72 -3.99
CA LEU A 76 -7.32 16.23 -3.38
C LEU A 76 -7.57 16.86 -2.01
N ILE A 77 -8.59 17.70 -1.88
CA ILE A 77 -8.94 18.37 -0.62
C ILE A 77 -9.30 17.33 0.44
N ASP A 78 -10.22 16.42 0.13
CA ASP A 78 -10.69 15.39 1.07
C ASP A 78 -9.54 14.49 1.52
N ASN A 79 -8.67 14.08 0.58
CA ASN A 79 -7.52 13.25 0.92
C ASN A 79 -6.50 14.00 1.78
N THR A 80 -6.29 15.29 1.52
CA THR A 80 -5.39 16.13 2.33
C THR A 80 -5.91 16.25 3.76
N VAL A 81 -7.19 16.60 3.93
CA VAL A 81 -7.85 16.74 5.24
C VAL A 81 -7.82 15.39 5.98
N ARG A 82 -8.20 14.32 5.29
CA ARG A 82 -8.15 12.96 5.84
C ARG A 82 -6.75 12.59 6.33
N ASN A 83 -5.72 12.82 5.53
CA ASN A 83 -4.34 12.50 5.89
C ASN A 83 -3.84 13.35 7.07
N MET A 84 -4.25 14.61 7.19
CA MET A 84 -3.98 15.43 8.38
C MET A 84 -4.62 14.85 9.63
N GLN A 85 -5.87 14.39 9.55
CA GLN A 85 -6.56 13.73 10.65
C GLN A 85 -5.90 12.42 11.05
N ILE A 86 -5.50 11.58 10.08
CA ILE A 86 -4.77 10.32 10.31
C ILE A 86 -3.43 10.60 11.00
N LYS A 87 -2.69 11.62 10.54
CA LYS A 87 -1.42 12.04 11.16
C LYS A 87 -1.64 12.45 12.62
N ALA A 88 -2.63 13.28 12.90
CA ALA A 88 -2.96 13.69 14.25
C ALA A 88 -3.37 12.49 15.14
N GLN A 89 -4.17 11.57 14.62
CA GLN A 89 -4.57 10.34 15.30
C GLN A 89 -3.36 9.44 15.61
N ALA A 90 -2.46 9.22 14.66
CA ALA A 90 -1.24 8.42 14.84
C ALA A 90 -0.34 9.01 15.94
N LEU A 91 -0.13 10.33 15.94
CA LEU A 91 0.67 11.01 16.97
C LEU A 91 0.01 10.95 18.35
N LYS A 92 -1.33 11.10 18.44
CA LYS A 92 -2.06 10.95 19.70
C LYS A 92 -1.89 9.53 20.26
N LEU A 93 -2.07 8.50 19.46
CA LEU A 93 -1.88 7.11 19.87
C LEU A 93 -0.44 6.85 20.32
N THR A 94 0.55 7.38 19.58
CA THR A 94 1.95 7.31 19.97
C THR A 94 2.19 7.90 21.34
N THR A 95 1.61 9.06 21.64
CA THR A 95 1.77 9.70 22.94
C THR A 95 1.21 8.83 24.07
N GLN A 96 0.09 8.14 23.87
CA GLN A 96 -0.47 7.22 24.87
C GLN A 96 0.44 6.01 25.08
N LEU A 97 0.95 5.42 24.00
CA LEU A 97 1.91 4.31 24.07
C LEU A 97 3.21 4.74 24.80
N ASN A 98 3.73 5.94 24.51
CA ASN A 98 4.94 6.44 25.12
C ASN A 98 4.80 6.64 26.64
N ARG A 99 3.60 7.04 27.15
CA ARG A 99 3.32 7.12 28.59
C ARG A 99 3.44 5.76 29.30
N ALA A 100 3.19 4.68 28.57
CA ALA A 100 3.37 3.31 29.05
C ALA A 100 4.76 2.72 28.74
N GLY A 101 5.72 3.55 28.30
CA GLY A 101 7.07 3.11 27.93
C GLY A 101 7.18 2.37 26.59
N ILE A 102 6.12 2.38 25.79
CA ILE A 102 6.08 1.71 24.48
C ILE A 102 6.43 2.71 23.38
N THR A 103 7.44 2.39 22.56
CA THR A 103 7.79 3.15 21.36
C THR A 103 7.32 2.38 20.12
N PRO A 104 6.20 2.76 19.47
CA PRO A 104 5.68 2.03 18.33
C PRO A 104 6.55 2.21 17.10
N LEU A 105 6.57 1.19 16.22
CA LEU A 105 7.17 1.24 14.90
C LEU A 105 6.06 1.34 13.86
N PHE A 106 6.04 2.43 13.10
CA PHE A 106 5.05 2.60 12.03
C PHE A 106 5.43 1.85 10.76
N LEU A 107 4.41 1.43 10.00
CA LEU A 107 4.57 0.67 8.77
C LEU A 107 3.86 1.36 7.60
N LYS A 108 4.16 0.92 6.40
CA LYS A 108 3.46 1.29 5.15
C LYS A 108 3.36 2.83 4.95
N GLY A 109 2.20 3.29 4.49
CA GLY A 109 1.97 4.71 4.23
C GLY A 109 1.96 5.61 5.46
N THR A 110 1.79 5.05 6.66
CA THR A 110 1.88 5.83 7.90
C THR A 110 3.30 6.38 8.11
N VAL A 111 4.34 5.65 7.69
CA VAL A 111 5.73 6.14 7.70
C VAL A 111 5.86 7.40 6.85
N GLN A 112 5.32 7.38 5.63
CA GLN A 112 5.36 8.53 4.73
C GLN A 112 4.59 9.73 5.29
N LEU A 113 3.43 9.46 5.88
CA LEU A 113 2.57 10.50 6.43
C LEU A 113 3.23 11.24 7.60
N LEU A 114 4.04 10.53 8.38
CA LEU A 114 4.76 11.09 9.53
C LEU A 114 6.13 11.70 9.16
N ASP A 115 6.64 11.42 7.96
CA ASP A 115 7.89 11.97 7.45
C ASP A 115 7.76 13.49 7.24
N PRO A 116 8.58 14.32 7.93
CA PRO A 116 8.52 15.76 7.78
C PRO A 116 8.92 16.26 6.39
N SER A 117 9.62 15.45 5.60
CA SER A 117 9.99 15.78 4.22
C SER A 117 8.86 15.59 3.21
N THR A 118 7.73 14.99 3.62
CA THR A 118 6.56 14.81 2.74
C THR A 118 5.94 16.16 2.41
N LYS A 119 6.10 16.60 1.16
CA LYS A 119 5.61 17.89 0.66
C LYS A 119 4.10 17.88 0.45
N ASP A 120 3.59 16.83 -0.20
CA ASP A 120 2.19 16.72 -0.61
C ASP A 120 1.43 15.67 0.20
N LEU A 121 0.85 16.10 1.32
CA LEU A 121 0.01 15.22 2.16
C LEU A 121 -1.20 14.65 1.40
N GLY A 122 -1.66 15.36 0.36
CA GLY A 122 -2.79 14.94 -0.46
C GLY A 122 -2.46 13.89 -1.53
N PHE A 123 -1.19 13.64 -1.85
CA PHE A 123 -0.80 12.77 -2.96
C PHE A 123 -1.25 11.31 -2.74
N ARG A 124 -0.83 10.71 -1.63
CA ARG A 124 -1.12 9.31 -1.32
C ARG A 124 -2.43 9.14 -0.57
N LYS A 125 -3.36 8.34 -1.11
CA LYS A 125 -4.56 7.96 -0.37
C LYS A 125 -4.18 7.01 0.77
N GLN A 126 -4.28 7.49 2.02
CA GLN A 126 -4.08 6.68 3.23
C GLN A 126 -5.41 6.07 3.65
N VAL A 127 -5.40 4.80 4.07
CA VAL A 127 -6.62 4.05 4.43
C VAL A 127 -6.66 3.71 5.92
N ASP A 128 -5.50 3.32 6.48
CA ASP A 128 -5.34 2.76 7.81
C ASP A 128 -4.09 3.31 8.50
N ILE A 129 -3.99 3.15 9.81
CA ILE A 129 -2.79 3.40 10.60
C ILE A 129 -2.20 2.03 10.94
N ASP A 130 -1.06 1.71 10.32
CA ASP A 130 -0.33 0.48 10.59
C ASP A 130 0.78 0.73 11.59
N LEU A 131 0.72 0.08 12.74
CA LEU A 131 1.78 0.15 13.75
C LEU A 131 2.11 -1.22 14.32
N LEU A 132 3.38 -1.40 14.66
CA LEU A 132 3.96 -2.60 15.22
C LEU A 132 4.59 -2.24 16.57
N VAL A 133 4.43 -3.12 17.56
CA VAL A 133 5.13 -3.05 18.85
C VAL A 133 5.91 -4.33 19.08
N GLU A 134 6.83 -4.34 20.04
CA GLU A 134 7.49 -5.57 20.45
C GLU A 134 6.43 -6.61 20.86
N PRO A 135 6.65 -7.92 20.61
CA PRO A 135 5.65 -8.95 20.85
C PRO A 135 5.09 -8.98 22.28
N GLU A 136 5.95 -8.70 23.26
CA GLU A 136 5.60 -8.67 24.68
C GLU A 136 4.71 -7.46 25.05
N GLN A 137 4.76 -6.42 24.25
CA GLN A 137 3.98 -5.19 24.44
C GLN A 137 2.62 -5.22 23.71
N LEU A 138 2.37 -6.23 22.87
CA LEU A 138 1.19 -6.29 22.01
C LEU A 138 -0.13 -6.20 22.79
N ALA A 139 -0.25 -6.97 23.88
CA ALA A 139 -1.45 -6.98 24.72
C ALA A 139 -1.65 -5.63 25.43
N ILE A 140 -0.57 -5.07 25.98
CA ILE A 140 -0.60 -3.78 26.68
C ILE A 140 -1.01 -2.67 25.71
N ALA A 141 -0.45 -2.64 24.49
CA ALA A 141 -0.80 -1.67 23.47
C ALA A 141 -2.28 -1.76 23.06
N ALA A 142 -2.80 -2.99 22.91
CA ALA A 142 -4.22 -3.20 22.61
C ALA A 142 -5.13 -2.69 23.74
N ASP A 143 -4.78 -3.01 25.01
CA ASP A 143 -5.54 -2.56 26.18
C ASP A 143 -5.55 -1.02 26.30
N ILE A 144 -4.43 -0.35 25.99
CA ILE A 144 -4.36 1.12 25.94
C ILE A 144 -5.32 1.67 24.88
N PHE A 145 -5.40 1.05 23.70
CA PHE A 145 -6.33 1.52 22.66
C PHE A 145 -7.79 1.29 23.05
N LEU A 146 -8.11 0.15 23.68
CA LEU A 146 -9.46 -0.07 24.23
C LEU A 146 -9.82 0.97 25.29
N ALA A 147 -8.90 1.29 26.20
CA ALA A 147 -9.10 2.34 27.23
C ALA A 147 -9.29 3.75 26.61
N GLU A 148 -8.65 4.00 25.45
CA GLU A 148 -8.86 5.24 24.67
C GLU A 148 -10.18 5.24 23.85
N GLY A 149 -11.02 4.21 24.01
CA GLY A 149 -12.33 4.09 23.37
C GLY A 149 -12.32 3.52 21.96
N TYR A 150 -11.23 2.83 21.57
CA TYR A 150 -11.23 2.01 20.36
C TYR A 150 -11.91 0.67 20.63
N ASN A 151 -12.49 0.08 19.58
CA ASN A 151 -13.12 -1.24 19.65
C ASN A 151 -12.62 -2.10 18.50
N PHE A 152 -12.41 -3.40 18.74
CA PHE A 152 -12.08 -4.32 17.66
C PHE A 152 -13.26 -4.49 16.70
N CYS A 153 -12.97 -4.51 15.40
CA CYS A 153 -13.95 -4.76 14.35
C CYS A 153 -13.83 -6.21 13.87
N ASN A 154 -14.94 -6.93 13.84
CA ASN A 154 -14.97 -8.33 13.37
C ASN A 154 -15.07 -8.49 11.85
N THR A 155 -15.16 -7.42 11.10
CA THR A 155 -15.41 -7.49 9.67
C THR A 155 -14.13 -7.41 8.83
N THR A 156 -14.01 -8.35 7.90
CA THR A 156 -13.15 -8.21 6.71
C THR A 156 -13.51 -6.92 5.98
N ALA A 157 -12.52 -6.24 5.40
CA ALA A 157 -12.58 -4.89 4.81
C ALA A 157 -13.74 -4.57 3.83
N GLU A 158 -14.61 -5.53 3.50
CA GLU A 158 -15.72 -5.37 2.55
C GLU A 158 -17.06 -5.00 3.20
N SER A 159 -17.18 -5.05 4.52
CA SER A 159 -18.40 -4.62 5.20
C SER A 159 -18.09 -3.80 6.45
N TYR A 160 -17.87 -2.51 6.28
CA TYR A 160 -17.92 -1.51 7.35
C TYR A 160 -19.36 -1.33 7.91
N SER A 161 -20.15 -2.41 7.96
CA SER A 161 -21.41 -2.38 8.68
C SER A 161 -21.13 -2.63 10.16
N LYS A 162 -21.26 -1.63 10.89
CA LYS A 162 -21.30 -1.30 12.33
C LYS A 162 -21.62 -2.37 13.37
N SER A 163 -21.19 -3.62 13.23
CA SER A 163 -21.22 -4.53 14.37
C SER A 163 -19.88 -4.53 15.08
N THR A 164 -19.67 -3.57 15.95
CA THR A 164 -18.61 -3.60 16.95
C THR A 164 -18.84 -4.82 17.83
N SER A 165 -18.02 -5.85 17.68
CA SER A 165 -18.00 -6.91 18.69
C SER A 165 -17.12 -6.42 19.84
N LEU A 166 -17.65 -6.53 21.04
CA LEU A 166 -16.90 -6.28 22.28
C LEU A 166 -15.87 -7.41 22.51
N LEU A 167 -14.93 -7.57 21.59
CA LEU A 167 -13.82 -8.49 21.77
C LEU A 167 -12.87 -7.90 22.81
N ASN A 168 -12.50 -8.68 23.81
CA ASN A 168 -11.37 -8.34 24.66
C ASN A 168 -10.04 -8.69 23.96
N THR A 169 -8.94 -8.12 24.46
CA THR A 169 -7.58 -8.30 23.92
C THR A 169 -7.19 -9.77 23.77
N SER A 170 -7.45 -10.61 24.80
CA SER A 170 -7.10 -12.03 24.77
C SER A 170 -7.80 -12.77 23.62
N THR A 171 -9.09 -12.51 23.41
CA THR A 171 -9.87 -13.09 22.32
C THR A 171 -9.40 -12.58 20.96
N ALA A 172 -9.10 -11.28 20.83
CA ALA A 172 -8.57 -10.69 19.60
C ALA A 172 -7.21 -11.30 19.21
N ILE A 173 -6.31 -11.49 20.17
CA ILE A 173 -5.01 -12.14 19.97
C ILE A 173 -5.17 -13.58 19.50
N LYS A 174 -6.06 -14.36 20.12
CA LYS A 174 -6.30 -15.76 19.76
C LYS A 174 -6.96 -15.90 18.38
N SER A 175 -8.01 -15.14 18.11
CA SER A 175 -8.75 -15.21 16.84
C SER A 175 -7.91 -14.81 15.63
N SER A 176 -6.94 -13.90 15.82
CA SER A 176 -6.05 -13.42 14.77
C SER A 176 -4.68 -14.14 14.71
N ALA A 177 -4.50 -15.29 15.37
CA ALA A 177 -3.21 -15.99 15.44
C ALA A 177 -2.63 -16.37 14.05
N ALA A 178 -3.47 -16.51 13.03
CA ALA A 178 -3.05 -16.79 11.65
C ALA A 178 -2.69 -15.51 10.85
N HIS A 179 -3.02 -14.33 11.36
CA HIS A 179 -2.76 -13.05 10.73
C HIS A 179 -1.52 -12.38 11.34
N HIS A 180 -0.95 -11.43 10.62
CA HIS A 180 0.21 -10.66 11.08
C HIS A 180 -0.18 -9.41 11.89
N HIS A 181 -1.48 -9.10 11.99
CA HIS A 181 -2.05 -8.03 12.82
C HIS A 181 -3.28 -8.54 13.60
N LEU A 182 -3.68 -7.81 14.63
CA LEU A 182 -4.95 -8.00 15.32
C LEU A 182 -6.13 -7.56 14.42
N PRO A 183 -7.39 -7.91 14.77
CA PRO A 183 -8.53 -7.30 14.10
C PRO A 183 -8.42 -5.78 14.14
N PRO A 184 -8.82 -5.08 13.06
CA PRO A 184 -8.74 -3.63 13.02
C PRO A 184 -9.46 -2.98 14.21
N LEU A 185 -8.87 -1.93 14.76
CA LEU A 185 -9.42 -1.13 15.85
C LEU A 185 -10.06 0.14 15.26
N ILE A 186 -11.31 0.37 15.58
CA ILE A 186 -12.09 1.54 15.15
C ILE A 186 -12.54 2.35 16.35
N LYS A 187 -12.68 3.66 16.18
CA LYS A 187 -13.21 4.58 17.20
C LYS A 187 -14.16 5.56 16.54
N GLU A 188 -15.27 5.85 17.22
CA GLU A 188 -16.22 6.87 16.78
C GLU A 188 -15.54 8.23 16.63
N GLY A 189 -15.90 8.98 15.60
CA GLY A 189 -15.29 10.27 15.25
C GLY A 189 -13.96 10.19 14.49
N TYR A 190 -13.46 8.98 14.19
CA TYR A 190 -12.34 8.77 13.30
C TYR A 190 -12.75 7.90 12.10
N GLU A 191 -12.42 8.33 10.90
CA GLU A 191 -12.73 7.57 9.67
C GLU A 191 -11.77 6.40 9.42
N THR A 192 -10.62 6.41 10.12
CA THR A 192 -9.51 5.49 9.84
C THR A 192 -9.38 4.46 10.96
N SER A 193 -9.26 3.20 10.56
CA SER A 193 -8.93 2.10 11.48
C SER A 193 -7.44 2.09 11.83
N VAL A 194 -7.15 1.44 12.96
CA VAL A 194 -5.78 1.17 13.41
C VAL A 194 -5.52 -0.32 13.34
N GLU A 195 -4.49 -0.72 12.61
CA GLU A 195 -4.00 -2.09 12.55
C GLU A 195 -2.79 -2.26 13.47
N LEU A 196 -3.00 -2.92 14.60
CA LEU A 196 -1.91 -3.26 15.53
C LEU A 196 -1.29 -4.57 15.10
N HIS A 197 -0.07 -4.47 14.56
CA HIS A 197 0.67 -5.58 14.00
C HIS A 197 1.46 -6.35 15.09
N ARG A 198 1.51 -7.66 14.95
CA ARG A 198 2.44 -8.55 15.68
C ARG A 198 3.67 -8.90 14.85
N HIS A 199 3.61 -8.67 13.55
CA HIS A 199 4.70 -8.85 12.62
C HIS A 199 4.50 -7.97 11.39
N PHE A 200 5.59 -7.44 10.82
CA PHE A 200 5.51 -6.58 9.63
C PHE A 200 5.20 -7.36 8.33
N LEU A 201 5.30 -8.70 8.33
CA LEU A 201 5.04 -9.54 7.16
C LEU A 201 4.04 -10.66 7.47
N PRO A 202 3.30 -11.14 6.45
CA PRO A 202 2.47 -12.33 6.54
C PRO A 202 3.26 -13.58 6.97
N LYS A 203 2.57 -14.50 7.66
CA LYS A 203 3.16 -15.68 8.35
C LYS A 203 4.17 -16.47 7.49
N ARG A 204 3.87 -16.66 6.20
CA ARG A 204 4.74 -17.41 5.26
C ARG A 204 6.14 -16.81 5.04
N PHE A 205 6.32 -15.53 5.39
CA PHE A 205 7.60 -14.82 5.22
C PHE A 205 8.33 -14.58 6.55
N GLN A 206 7.69 -14.79 7.70
CA GLN A 206 8.21 -14.39 9.02
C GLN A 206 9.48 -15.13 9.40
N GLN A 207 9.56 -16.45 9.14
CA GLN A 207 10.72 -17.26 9.52
C GLN A 207 12.05 -16.73 8.93
N LYS A 208 12.00 -16.19 7.69
CA LYS A 208 13.19 -15.63 7.01
C LYS A 208 13.37 -14.13 7.25
N ASN A 209 12.42 -13.50 7.92
CA ASN A 209 12.42 -12.06 8.20
C ASN A 209 12.02 -11.83 9.67
N PRO A 210 12.91 -12.16 10.64
CA PRO A 210 12.61 -12.01 12.06
C PRO A 210 12.50 -10.53 12.48
N LEU A 211 11.80 -10.26 13.59
CA LEU A 211 11.58 -8.89 14.08
C LEU A 211 12.83 -8.23 14.67
N GLY A 212 13.73 -9.01 15.27
CA GLY A 212 14.93 -8.46 15.91
C GLY A 212 15.74 -7.51 15.01
N PRO A 213 16.13 -7.92 13.78
CA PRO A 213 16.81 -7.02 12.85
C PRO A 213 16.00 -5.79 12.44
N LEU A 214 14.67 -5.91 12.32
CA LEU A 214 13.78 -4.79 12.01
C LEU A 214 13.89 -3.70 13.10
N PHE A 215 13.67 -4.06 14.36
CA PHE A 215 13.72 -3.12 15.47
C PHE A 215 15.15 -2.57 15.69
N LYS A 216 16.18 -3.42 15.57
CA LYS A 216 17.59 -3.01 15.73
C LYS A 216 18.02 -1.94 14.71
N ARG A 217 17.48 -2.00 13.48
CA ARG A 217 17.83 -1.07 12.38
C ARG A 217 16.81 0.03 12.20
N ALA A 218 15.75 0.06 13.01
CA ALA A 218 14.74 1.10 12.95
C ALA A 218 15.33 2.44 13.43
N GLN A 219 14.89 3.51 12.81
CA GLN A 219 15.28 4.87 13.12
C GLN A 219 14.31 5.49 14.12
N VAL A 220 14.84 6.10 15.18
CA VAL A 220 14.02 6.85 16.14
C VAL A 220 13.64 8.19 15.53
N GLN A 221 12.36 8.49 15.58
CA GLN A 221 11.78 9.75 15.14
C GLN A 221 11.05 10.42 16.31
N GLN A 222 10.92 11.75 16.23
CA GLN A 222 10.14 12.51 17.18
C GLN A 222 9.34 13.61 16.47
N SER A 223 8.07 13.73 16.79
CA SER A 223 7.19 14.77 16.24
C SER A 223 6.15 15.16 17.28
N HIS A 224 6.01 16.47 17.56
CA HIS A 224 5.05 17.02 18.54
C HIS A 224 5.07 16.32 19.91
N GLY A 225 6.27 15.97 20.39
CA GLY A 225 6.46 15.26 21.66
C GLY A 225 6.19 13.76 21.61
N ALA A 226 5.69 13.22 20.51
CA ALA A 226 5.51 11.80 20.31
C ALA A 226 6.79 11.17 19.74
N ARG A 227 7.27 10.07 20.35
CA ARG A 227 8.46 9.30 19.95
C ARG A 227 8.03 7.99 19.31
N PHE A 228 8.51 7.71 18.10
CA PHE A 228 8.21 6.51 17.36
C PHE A 228 9.41 6.00 16.55
N LEU A 229 9.27 4.82 15.97
CA LEU A 229 10.26 4.20 15.11
C LEU A 229 9.77 4.16 13.66
N THR A 230 10.69 4.27 12.72
CA THR A 230 10.47 3.99 11.30
C THR A 230 11.43 2.91 10.83
N PRO A 231 10.98 1.93 10.02
CA PRO A 231 11.86 0.89 9.49
C PRO A 231 12.95 1.50 8.61
N SER A 232 14.11 0.84 8.53
CA SER A 232 15.11 1.17 7.52
C SER A 232 14.54 0.98 6.10
N PHE A 233 15.09 1.67 5.11
CA PHE A 233 14.56 1.65 3.73
C PHE A 233 14.46 0.25 3.12
N ASP A 234 15.46 -0.61 3.35
CA ASP A 234 15.43 -2.00 2.89
C ASP A 234 14.32 -2.83 3.54
N HIS A 235 13.98 -2.59 4.82
CA HIS A 235 12.82 -3.20 5.45
C HIS A 235 11.51 -2.66 4.88
N GLN A 236 11.42 -1.37 4.54
CA GLN A 236 10.24 -0.81 3.88
C GLN A 236 10.05 -1.40 2.49
N ILE A 237 11.13 -1.54 1.68
CA ILE A 237 11.10 -2.22 0.38
C ILE A 237 10.71 -3.70 0.55
N THR A 238 11.31 -4.40 1.50
CA THR A 238 10.95 -5.81 1.78
C THR A 238 9.46 -5.95 2.12
N HIS A 239 8.92 -5.03 2.94
CA HIS A 239 7.51 -5.03 3.29
C HIS A 239 6.62 -4.74 2.07
N LEU A 240 6.97 -3.74 1.25
CA LEU A 240 6.23 -3.41 0.04
C LEU A 240 6.21 -4.60 -0.93
N ILE A 241 7.36 -5.19 -1.22
CA ILE A 241 7.46 -6.30 -2.18
C ILE A 241 6.79 -7.57 -1.63
N LEU A 242 7.15 -8.04 -0.44
CA LEU A 242 6.61 -9.31 0.09
C LEU A 242 5.19 -9.16 0.64
N GLY A 243 4.89 -8.06 1.31
CA GLY A 243 3.60 -7.81 1.97
C GLY A 243 2.51 -7.39 0.98
N LYS A 244 2.84 -6.60 -0.05
CA LYS A 244 1.86 -6.09 -1.02
C LYS A 244 1.99 -6.82 -2.35
N VAL A 245 3.11 -6.67 -3.06
CA VAL A 245 3.21 -7.17 -4.44
C VAL A 245 3.06 -8.70 -4.51
N VAL A 246 3.70 -9.43 -3.60
CA VAL A 246 3.66 -10.91 -3.59
C VAL A 246 2.46 -11.45 -2.82
N HIS A 247 2.21 -10.96 -1.58
CA HIS A 247 1.15 -11.51 -0.73
C HIS A 247 -0.24 -11.27 -1.31
N ASP A 248 -0.50 -10.05 -1.76
CA ASP A 248 -1.77 -9.67 -2.37
C ASP A 248 -1.93 -10.21 -3.79
N GLY A 249 -0.93 -10.95 -4.29
CA GLY A 249 -0.99 -11.69 -5.53
C GLY A 249 -0.88 -10.86 -6.81
N HIS A 250 -0.35 -9.64 -6.74
CA HIS A 250 -0.23 -8.76 -7.91
C HIS A 250 0.60 -9.38 -9.04
N LEU A 251 1.72 -10.04 -8.70
CA LEU A 251 2.55 -10.72 -9.71
C LEU A 251 1.81 -11.87 -10.40
N VAL A 252 1.01 -12.63 -9.66
CA VAL A 252 0.24 -13.77 -10.19
C VAL A 252 -0.92 -13.27 -11.06
N ARG A 253 -1.68 -12.31 -10.56
CA ARG A 253 -2.82 -11.69 -11.27
C ARG A 253 -2.38 -10.82 -12.44
N ARG A 254 -1.09 -10.53 -12.55
CA ARG A 254 -0.56 -9.57 -13.53
C ARG A 254 -1.24 -8.22 -13.39
N THR A 255 -1.21 -7.67 -12.19
CA THR A 255 -1.68 -6.32 -11.87
C THR A 255 -0.54 -5.49 -11.32
N ILE A 256 -0.67 -4.17 -11.44
CA ILE A 256 0.26 -3.23 -10.82
C ILE A 256 -0.52 -2.44 -9.77
N PRO A 257 -0.12 -2.54 -8.51
CA PRO A 257 -0.66 -1.66 -7.48
C PRO A 257 -0.02 -0.27 -7.65
N ILE A 258 -0.71 0.64 -8.38
CA ILE A 258 -0.15 1.93 -8.79
C ILE A 258 0.28 2.76 -7.57
N ARG A 259 -0.52 2.78 -6.52
CA ARG A 259 -0.21 3.49 -5.27
C ARG A 259 1.10 3.01 -4.66
N GLU A 260 1.27 1.70 -4.56
CA GLU A 260 2.49 1.06 -4.06
C GLU A 260 3.67 1.21 -5.03
N ALA A 261 3.41 1.34 -6.32
CA ALA A 261 4.44 1.70 -7.30
C ALA A 261 4.98 3.12 -7.07
N CYS A 262 4.10 4.08 -6.78
CA CYS A 262 4.51 5.44 -6.38
C CYS A 262 5.28 5.41 -5.05
N ASP A 263 4.85 4.60 -4.08
CA ASP A 263 5.58 4.40 -2.81
C ASP A 263 6.99 3.83 -3.07
N TYR A 264 7.12 2.85 -3.97
CA TYR A 264 8.40 2.28 -4.36
C TYR A 264 9.36 3.32 -4.96
N ILE A 265 8.87 4.14 -5.91
CA ILE A 265 9.67 5.21 -6.52
C ILE A 265 10.18 6.15 -5.44
N ARG A 266 9.30 6.66 -4.59
CA ARG A 266 9.66 7.58 -3.52
C ARG A 266 10.69 6.97 -2.54
N LEU A 267 10.48 5.73 -2.12
CA LEU A 267 11.43 5.04 -1.24
C LEU A 267 12.79 4.84 -1.92
N SER A 268 12.81 4.53 -3.20
CA SER A 268 14.04 4.36 -3.97
C SER A 268 14.79 5.67 -4.16
N GLU A 269 14.10 6.80 -4.28
CA GLU A 269 14.71 8.13 -4.38
C GLU A 269 15.30 8.60 -3.06
N THR A 270 14.49 8.56 -1.98
CA THR A 270 14.93 9.04 -0.66
C THR A 270 15.90 8.09 0.02
N GLY A 271 15.79 6.79 -0.24
CA GLY A 271 16.63 5.75 0.34
C GLY A 271 17.81 5.31 -0.51
N LYS A 272 18.05 5.93 -1.68
CA LYS A 272 19.03 5.49 -2.67
C LYS A 272 20.41 5.15 -2.11
N GLU A 273 20.90 5.91 -1.15
CA GLU A 273 22.21 5.72 -0.52
C GLU A 273 22.18 4.71 0.64
N PHE A 274 21.00 4.33 1.12
CA PHE A 274 20.81 3.52 2.32
C PHE A 274 20.29 2.11 2.04
N ILE A 275 19.82 1.84 0.80
CA ILE A 275 19.28 0.52 0.44
C ILE A 275 20.41 -0.36 -0.07
N ASP A 276 20.72 -1.41 0.67
CA ASP A 276 21.57 -2.49 0.17
C ASP A 276 20.70 -3.52 -0.57
N TRP A 277 20.58 -3.31 -1.87
CA TRP A 277 19.77 -4.16 -2.76
C TRP A 277 20.24 -5.63 -2.78
N ASN A 278 21.52 -5.90 -2.48
CA ASN A 278 22.09 -7.24 -2.47
C ASN A 278 21.78 -7.98 -1.17
N SER A 279 21.49 -7.26 -0.08
CA SER A 279 21.13 -7.84 1.21
C SER A 279 19.65 -8.23 1.31
N LEU A 280 18.81 -7.89 0.32
CA LEU A 280 17.41 -8.26 0.32
C LEU A 280 17.24 -9.79 0.39
N PRO A 281 16.28 -10.30 1.19
CA PRO A 281 15.98 -11.73 1.22
C PRO A 281 15.71 -12.27 -0.20
N ARG A 282 16.24 -13.44 -0.55
CA ARG A 282 16.15 -14.00 -1.92
C ARG A 282 14.73 -13.96 -2.49
N GLN A 283 13.72 -14.29 -1.68
CA GLN A 283 12.30 -14.21 -2.11
C GLN A 283 11.87 -12.78 -2.45
N CYS A 284 12.43 -11.79 -1.76
CA CYS A 284 12.21 -10.37 -2.04
C CYS A 284 12.94 -9.97 -3.33
N SER A 285 14.21 -10.36 -3.48
CA SER A 285 15.05 -9.99 -4.64
C SER A 285 14.44 -10.46 -5.97
N ASP A 286 13.96 -11.72 -6.05
CA ASP A 286 13.34 -12.25 -7.26
C ASP A 286 12.05 -11.48 -7.63
N ALA A 287 11.21 -11.19 -6.64
CA ALA A 287 9.98 -10.44 -6.85
C ALA A 287 10.25 -8.96 -7.14
N HIS A 288 11.25 -8.38 -6.46
CA HIS A 288 11.73 -7.02 -6.68
C HIS A 288 12.22 -6.84 -8.12
N ALA A 289 13.05 -7.77 -8.62
CA ALA A 289 13.54 -7.72 -10.00
C ALA A 289 12.40 -7.67 -11.04
N VAL A 290 11.34 -8.45 -10.83
CA VAL A 290 10.17 -8.42 -11.73
C VAL A 290 9.41 -7.09 -11.58
N PHE A 291 9.19 -6.64 -10.36
CA PHE A 291 8.40 -5.44 -10.09
C PHE A 291 9.12 -4.16 -10.57
N SER A 292 10.41 -4.01 -10.26
CA SER A 292 11.20 -2.84 -10.68
C SER A 292 11.33 -2.74 -12.19
N ASN A 293 11.49 -3.87 -12.90
CA ASN A 293 11.50 -3.87 -14.38
C ASN A 293 10.16 -3.41 -14.97
N ILE A 294 9.04 -3.73 -14.34
CA ILE A 294 7.72 -3.25 -14.75
C ILE A 294 7.61 -1.74 -14.47
N ILE A 295 8.07 -1.28 -13.29
CA ILE A 295 8.09 0.14 -12.94
C ILE A 295 8.96 0.94 -13.91
N GLU A 296 10.16 0.44 -14.26
CA GLU A 296 11.01 1.08 -15.25
C GLU A 296 10.29 1.23 -16.59
N ALA A 297 9.66 0.17 -17.06
CA ALA A 297 9.01 0.17 -18.37
C ALA A 297 7.74 1.02 -18.46
N LEU A 298 6.97 1.14 -17.37
CA LEU A 298 5.69 1.85 -17.35
C LEU A 298 5.76 3.24 -16.73
N MET A 299 6.59 3.44 -15.73
CA MET A 299 6.71 4.70 -15.00
C MET A 299 8.00 5.43 -15.33
N LEU A 300 8.79 4.89 -16.26
CA LEU A 300 10.07 5.41 -16.74
C LEU A 300 11.06 5.69 -15.60
N TYR A 301 10.98 4.92 -14.53
CA TYR A 301 11.83 5.01 -13.36
C TYR A 301 12.91 3.92 -13.38
N PRO A 302 14.21 4.23 -13.24
CA PRO A 302 15.30 3.26 -13.34
C PRO A 302 15.13 2.05 -12.40
N ALA A 303 15.41 0.84 -12.89
CA ALA A 303 15.33 -0.40 -12.13
C ALA A 303 16.49 -0.50 -11.11
N ASN A 304 16.34 0.14 -9.95
CA ASN A 304 17.37 0.20 -8.92
C ASN A 304 17.71 -1.20 -8.37
N GLY A 305 18.98 -1.59 -8.46
CA GLY A 305 19.52 -2.82 -7.91
C GLY A 305 18.93 -4.12 -8.49
N ALA A 306 18.10 -4.04 -9.53
CA ALA A 306 17.49 -5.21 -10.16
C ALA A 306 18.27 -5.66 -11.37
N SER A 307 18.39 -6.99 -11.55
CA SER A 307 18.91 -7.57 -12.81
C SER A 307 17.84 -7.45 -13.89
N ILE A 308 18.08 -6.60 -14.87
CA ILE A 308 17.17 -6.40 -16.00
C ILE A 308 17.25 -7.62 -16.92
N ASN A 309 16.10 -8.24 -17.18
CA ASN A 309 15.95 -9.23 -18.24
C ASN A 309 14.93 -8.73 -19.28
N PRO A 310 15.37 -8.09 -20.37
CA PRO A 310 14.48 -7.43 -21.33
C PRO A 310 13.42 -8.36 -21.91
N ARG A 311 13.77 -9.64 -22.17
CA ARG A 311 12.81 -10.63 -22.72
C ARG A 311 11.72 -10.97 -21.70
N LYS A 312 12.09 -11.19 -20.43
CA LYS A 312 11.11 -11.46 -19.37
C LYS A 312 10.22 -10.26 -19.14
N THR A 313 10.78 -9.06 -19.11
CA THR A 313 10.02 -7.80 -18.97
C THR A 313 9.03 -7.63 -20.13
N ALA A 314 9.46 -7.82 -21.37
CA ALA A 314 8.57 -7.73 -22.54
C ALA A 314 7.38 -8.71 -22.45
N VAL A 315 7.62 -9.96 -22.04
CA VAL A 315 6.55 -10.96 -21.82
C VAL A 315 5.58 -10.51 -20.72
N GLN A 316 6.10 -9.96 -19.62
CA GLN A 316 5.24 -9.45 -18.54
C GLN A 316 4.35 -8.30 -19.02
N LEU A 317 4.92 -7.34 -19.76
CA LEU A 317 4.17 -6.21 -20.31
C LEU A 317 3.10 -6.66 -21.32
N GLN A 318 3.40 -7.63 -22.19
CA GLN A 318 2.40 -8.19 -23.09
C GLN A 318 1.22 -8.83 -22.35
N ILE A 319 1.49 -9.56 -21.25
CA ILE A 319 0.43 -10.17 -20.45
C ILE A 319 -0.39 -9.09 -19.74
N LEU A 320 0.25 -8.05 -19.19
CA LEU A 320 -0.42 -6.90 -18.62
C LEU A 320 -1.32 -6.22 -19.65
N GLN A 321 -0.80 -5.93 -20.83
CA GLN A 321 -1.55 -5.33 -21.92
C GLN A 321 -2.78 -6.16 -22.30
N LYS A 322 -2.63 -7.49 -22.42
CA LYS A 322 -3.77 -8.39 -22.68
C LYS A 322 -4.79 -8.35 -21.57
N ARG A 323 -4.36 -8.30 -20.29
CA ARG A 323 -5.25 -8.18 -19.14
C ARG A 323 -6.09 -6.90 -19.22
N TYR A 324 -5.46 -5.75 -19.46
CA TYR A 324 -6.15 -4.45 -19.50
C TYR A 324 -7.09 -4.30 -20.69
N ASN A 325 -6.78 -4.95 -21.82
CA ASN A 325 -7.58 -4.88 -23.03
C ASN A 325 -8.66 -5.96 -23.13
N SER A 326 -8.64 -6.99 -22.27
CA SER A 326 -9.58 -8.13 -22.35
C SER A 326 -10.10 -8.54 -20.97
N PRO A 327 -11.39 -8.30 -20.68
CA PRO A 327 -12.03 -8.76 -19.44
C PRO A 327 -11.95 -10.29 -19.27
N ALA A 328 -12.01 -11.06 -20.35
CA ALA A 328 -11.88 -12.52 -20.30
C ALA A 328 -10.50 -12.96 -19.81
N VAL A 329 -9.43 -12.32 -20.29
CA VAL A 329 -8.05 -12.57 -19.80
C VAL A 329 -7.91 -12.14 -18.35
N ALA A 330 -8.48 -11.00 -17.96
CA ALA A 330 -8.47 -10.54 -16.58
C ALA A 330 -9.12 -11.57 -15.65
N ASN A 331 -10.33 -12.04 -15.99
CA ASN A 331 -11.07 -13.04 -15.22
C ASN A 331 -10.31 -14.37 -15.10
N LEU A 332 -9.66 -14.82 -16.19
CA LEU A 332 -8.86 -16.04 -16.18
C LEU A 332 -7.65 -15.92 -15.23
N LEU A 333 -6.92 -14.80 -15.29
CA LEU A 333 -5.78 -14.55 -14.42
C LEU A 333 -6.19 -14.43 -12.95
N ASP A 334 -7.34 -13.81 -12.66
CA ASP A 334 -7.87 -13.69 -11.30
C ASP A 334 -8.37 -15.05 -10.77
N ALA A 335 -8.97 -15.89 -11.61
CA ALA A 335 -9.34 -17.26 -11.25
C ALA A 335 -8.10 -18.10 -10.94
N HIS A 336 -7.06 -18.03 -11.79
CA HIS A 336 -5.79 -18.70 -11.56
C HIS A 336 -5.13 -18.27 -10.24
N ALA A 337 -5.11 -16.96 -9.97
CA ALA A 337 -4.57 -16.44 -8.72
C ALA A 337 -5.34 -16.92 -7.49
N ARG A 338 -6.68 -17.00 -7.57
CA ARG A 338 -7.50 -17.57 -6.49
C ARG A 338 -7.15 -19.03 -6.22
N VAL A 339 -7.00 -19.86 -7.26
CA VAL A 339 -6.60 -21.25 -7.12
C VAL A 339 -5.24 -21.38 -6.44
N LEU A 340 -4.23 -20.62 -6.91
CA LEU A 340 -2.90 -20.63 -6.30
C LEU A 340 -2.91 -20.16 -4.84
N HIS A 341 -3.71 -19.15 -4.51
CA HIS A 341 -3.88 -18.68 -3.14
C HIS A 341 -4.51 -19.77 -2.25
N LEU A 342 -5.54 -20.46 -2.74
CA LEU A 342 -6.16 -21.59 -2.05
C LEU A 342 -5.17 -22.72 -1.81
N MET A 343 -4.40 -23.13 -2.83
CA MET A 343 -3.38 -24.16 -2.69
C MET A 343 -2.29 -23.75 -1.68
N SER A 344 -1.81 -22.51 -1.74
CA SER A 344 -0.84 -21.99 -0.77
C SER A 344 -1.41 -21.98 0.66
N SER A 345 -2.66 -21.55 0.82
CA SER A 345 -3.33 -21.54 2.13
C SER A 345 -3.53 -22.93 2.70
N PHE A 346 -3.83 -23.91 1.83
CA PHE A 346 -3.97 -25.33 2.20
C PHE A 346 -2.64 -25.91 2.68
N LEU A 347 -1.56 -25.67 1.98
CA LEU A 347 -0.22 -26.16 2.35
C LEU A 347 0.26 -25.59 3.69
N HIS A 348 -0.11 -24.34 4.02
CA HIS A 348 0.33 -23.67 5.25
C HIS A 348 -0.66 -23.74 6.41
N SER A 349 -1.90 -24.18 6.18
CA SER A 349 -2.94 -24.29 7.20
C SER A 349 -4.06 -25.25 6.76
N PRO A 350 -3.80 -26.58 6.75
CA PRO A 350 -4.76 -27.57 6.26
C PRO A 350 -6.14 -27.55 6.96
N ALA A 351 -6.17 -27.16 8.23
CA ALA A 351 -7.41 -27.07 9.03
C ALA A 351 -8.42 -26.02 8.53
N LYS A 352 -8.03 -25.13 7.64
CA LYS A 352 -8.93 -24.08 7.09
C LYS A 352 -9.73 -24.52 5.86
N LEU A 353 -9.42 -25.69 5.28
CA LEU A 353 -10.07 -26.18 4.06
C LEU A 353 -11.62 -26.29 4.19
N PRO A 354 -12.19 -26.84 5.28
CA PRO A 354 -13.63 -26.97 5.41
C PRO A 354 -14.38 -25.63 5.45
N ALA A 355 -13.77 -24.59 6.04
CA ALA A 355 -14.37 -23.26 6.12
C ALA A 355 -14.31 -22.51 4.77
N TYR A 356 -13.30 -22.80 3.97
CA TYR A 356 -13.14 -22.21 2.65
C TYR A 356 -14.09 -22.82 1.61
N LEU A 357 -14.28 -24.14 1.64
CA LEU A 357 -15.24 -24.83 0.76
C LEU A 357 -16.68 -24.40 0.99
N ARG A 358 -17.06 -24.04 2.22
CA ARG A 358 -18.38 -23.49 2.56
C ARG A 358 -18.63 -22.07 2.01
N ARG A 359 -17.58 -21.33 1.63
CA ARG A 359 -17.69 -19.99 1.04
C ARG A 359 -17.76 -20.01 -0.48
N LEU A 360 -17.56 -21.15 -1.11
CA LEU A 360 -17.65 -21.35 -2.56
C LEU A 360 -19.00 -21.93 -2.99
N GLN A 361 -19.86 -22.32 -2.04
CA GLN A 361 -21.27 -22.65 -2.21
C GLN A 361 -22.15 -21.42 -1.92
#